data_adb800fbcfbd0697292cc5889d9bc780
#
_entry.id   adb800fbcfbd0697292cc5889d9bc780
#
_cell.length_a   1.000
_cell.length_b   1.000
_cell.length_c   1.000
_cell.angle_alpha   90.00
_cell.angle_beta   90.00
_cell.angle_gamma   90.00
#
_symmetry.space_group_name_H-M   'P 1'
#
loop_
_entity.id
_entity.type
_entity.pdbx_description
1 polymer ?
#
loop_
_entity_poly.entity_id
_entity_poly.type
_entity_poly.pdbx_seq_one_letter_code
_entity_poly.pdbx_strand_id
1 'polypeptide(L)'
;TLTAGRKINGDFNKYNDLICVGEAGDILETLDIGAYKKWSHYSFLTDDEYRQLGFGKGIYYSDDLYGARLPCIVEALKGDAFLISEKNITIENNLHLLGRVTIVVGDNLIIGDNVQMERALLIVKNNLRIGTNCRIKGIVAAGGEITIGVNFSLQRREDVLEPYFAAMYLE
;
A
#
# COMPACT_ATOMS: atom_id res chain seq x y z
N THR A 1 -7.78 5.84 -8.67
CA THR A 1 -9.07 5.27 -8.27
C THR A 1 -8.97 4.76 -6.84
N LEU A 2 -10.01 4.97 -6.08
CA LEU A 2 -10.20 4.46 -4.74
C LEU A 2 -11.37 3.48 -4.78
N THR A 3 -11.12 2.23 -4.44
CA THR A 3 -12.14 1.18 -4.49
C THR A 3 -12.22 0.46 -3.16
N ALA A 4 -13.44 0.34 -2.61
CA ALA A 4 -13.70 -0.38 -1.37
C ALA A 4 -14.77 -1.45 -1.58
N GLY A 5 -14.61 -2.61 -0.91
CA GLY A 5 -15.61 -3.68 -0.95
C GLY A 5 -16.87 -3.38 -0.15
N ARG A 6 -16.79 -2.55 0.87
CA ARG A 6 -17.92 -2.29 1.78
C ARG A 6 -18.26 -0.81 1.94
N LYS A 7 -17.36 -0.01 2.45
CA LYS A 7 -17.65 1.37 2.83
C LYS A 7 -16.41 2.26 2.78
N ILE A 8 -16.63 3.53 2.46
CA ILE A 8 -15.62 4.57 2.57
C ILE A 8 -16.13 5.63 3.56
N ASN A 9 -15.32 5.94 4.57
CA ASN A 9 -15.61 6.94 5.58
C ASN A 9 -14.66 8.14 5.44
N GLY A 10 -15.22 9.33 5.45
CA GLY A 10 -14.48 10.60 5.31
C GLY A 10 -15.21 11.59 4.41
N ASP A 11 -14.60 12.73 4.11
CA ASP A 11 -15.15 13.73 3.18
C ASP A 11 -14.70 13.44 1.75
N PHE A 12 -15.61 12.92 0.92
CA PHE A 12 -15.32 12.42 -0.43
C PHE A 12 -15.91 13.24 -1.56
N ASN A 13 -16.65 14.28 -1.28
CA ASN A 13 -17.41 14.99 -2.30
C ASN A 13 -16.57 15.44 -3.50
N LYS A 14 -15.28 15.70 -3.30
CA LYS A 14 -14.33 16.07 -4.35
C LYS A 14 -13.72 14.90 -5.13
N TYR A 15 -14.07 13.64 -4.79
CA TYR A 15 -13.46 12.44 -5.38
C TYR A 15 -14.46 11.50 -6.05
N ASN A 16 -15.69 11.95 -6.30
CA ASN A 16 -16.80 11.11 -6.79
C ASN A 16 -16.45 10.28 -8.03
N ASP A 17 -15.68 10.84 -8.97
CA ASP A 17 -15.27 10.14 -10.20
C ASP A 17 -14.16 9.10 -9.99
N LEU A 18 -13.58 9.06 -8.79
CA LEU A 18 -12.45 8.18 -8.43
C LEU A 18 -12.83 7.09 -7.44
N ILE A 19 -14.10 7.01 -7.04
CA ILE A 19 -14.56 6.14 -5.97
C ILE A 19 -15.53 5.09 -6.51
N CYS A 20 -15.20 3.82 -6.25
CA CYS A 20 -16.07 2.68 -6.47
C CYS A 20 -16.24 1.92 -5.15
N VAL A 21 -17.47 1.54 -4.81
CA VAL A 21 -17.77 0.76 -3.60
C VAL A 21 -18.46 -0.54 -4.01
N GLY A 22 -18.02 -1.65 -3.44
CA GLY A 22 -18.62 -2.95 -3.64
C GLY A 22 -18.03 -3.81 -4.78
N GLU A 23 -17.25 -3.22 -5.69
CA GLU A 23 -16.75 -3.95 -6.88
C GLU A 23 -15.45 -4.74 -6.64
N ALA A 24 -14.70 -4.40 -5.61
CA ALA A 24 -13.38 -5.00 -5.36
C ALA A 24 -13.41 -6.22 -4.42
N GLY A 25 -14.47 -6.39 -3.63
CA GLY A 25 -14.51 -7.39 -2.56
C GLY A 25 -14.24 -8.80 -3.05
N ASP A 26 -15.02 -9.28 -3.99
CA ASP A 26 -14.96 -10.67 -4.48
C ASP A 26 -13.62 -10.99 -5.17
N ILE A 27 -13.06 -10.03 -5.91
CA ILE A 27 -11.77 -10.22 -6.61
C ILE A 27 -10.63 -10.30 -5.60
N LEU A 28 -10.63 -9.43 -4.58
CA LEU A 28 -9.58 -9.40 -3.57
C LEU A 28 -9.65 -10.58 -2.60
N GLU A 29 -10.81 -11.17 -2.36
CA GLU A 29 -10.96 -12.37 -1.55
C GLU A 29 -10.22 -13.57 -2.15
N THR A 30 -10.13 -13.67 -3.48
CA THR A 30 -9.45 -14.76 -4.18
C THR A 30 -7.93 -14.58 -4.28
N LEU A 31 -7.38 -13.41 -3.91
CA LEU A 31 -5.97 -13.11 -4.02
C LEU A 31 -5.13 -13.94 -3.04
N ASP A 32 -4.31 -14.84 -3.58
CA ASP A 32 -3.35 -15.64 -2.80
C ASP A 32 -2.05 -14.84 -2.59
N ILE A 33 -1.95 -14.19 -1.45
CA ILE A 33 -0.79 -13.35 -1.10
C ILE A 33 0.44 -14.20 -0.81
N GLY A 34 0.26 -15.39 -0.22
CA GLY A 34 1.37 -16.32 0.06
C GLY A 34 2.11 -16.76 -1.19
N ALA A 35 1.43 -16.80 -2.34
CA ALA A 35 2.05 -17.13 -3.62
C ALA A 35 3.20 -16.17 -4.01
N TYR A 36 3.20 -14.92 -3.53
CA TYR A 36 4.26 -13.94 -3.81
C TYR A 36 5.56 -14.21 -3.06
N LYS A 37 5.56 -15.05 -2.03
CA LYS A 37 6.74 -15.36 -1.21
C LYS A 37 7.91 -15.86 -2.06
N LYS A 38 7.67 -16.66 -3.06
CA LYS A 38 8.70 -17.24 -3.94
C LYS A 38 9.47 -16.21 -4.76
N TRP A 39 8.92 -15.01 -4.96
CA TRP A 39 9.55 -13.93 -5.72
C TRP A 39 10.17 -12.85 -4.84
N SER A 40 10.06 -12.98 -3.51
CA SER A 40 10.62 -11.98 -2.61
C SER A 40 12.15 -12.01 -2.62
N HIS A 41 12.74 -10.81 -2.67
CA HIS A 41 14.17 -10.60 -2.54
C HIS A 41 14.59 -10.47 -1.07
N TYR A 42 13.72 -9.90 -0.25
CA TYR A 42 14.03 -9.54 1.12
C TYR A 42 12.82 -9.83 2.03
N SER A 43 13.09 -10.19 3.28
CA SER A 43 12.12 -10.03 4.36
C SER A 43 12.00 -8.55 4.74
N PHE A 44 10.91 -8.17 5.40
CA PHE A 44 10.86 -6.83 6.00
C PHE A 44 11.96 -6.70 7.04
N LEU A 45 12.68 -5.59 6.99
CA LEU A 45 13.86 -5.35 7.79
C LEU A 45 13.48 -4.87 9.20
N THR A 46 14.37 -5.06 10.15
CA THR A 46 14.32 -4.40 11.45
C THR A 46 14.72 -2.93 11.33
N ASP A 47 14.40 -2.12 12.35
CA ASP A 47 14.75 -0.68 12.36
C ASP A 47 16.28 -0.47 12.22
N ASP A 48 17.10 -1.34 12.82
CA ASP A 48 18.55 -1.24 12.72
C ASP A 48 19.06 -1.58 11.32
N GLU A 49 18.48 -2.58 10.66
CA GLU A 49 18.81 -2.90 9.27
C GLU A 49 18.40 -1.77 8.31
N TYR A 50 17.23 -1.15 8.50
CA TYR A 50 16.85 0.03 7.72
C TYR A 50 17.84 1.18 7.86
N ARG A 51 18.38 1.41 9.07
CA ARG A 51 19.37 2.48 9.31
C ARG A 51 20.71 2.19 8.63
N GLN A 52 21.12 0.93 8.57
CA GLN A 52 22.39 0.51 7.99
C GLN A 52 22.36 0.37 6.48
N LEU A 53 21.31 -0.24 5.95
CA LEU A 53 21.20 -0.61 4.53
C LEU A 53 20.39 0.37 3.71
N GLY A 54 19.53 1.15 4.37
CA GLY A 54 18.52 1.96 3.71
C GLY A 54 17.40 1.09 3.12
N PHE A 55 16.41 1.75 2.51
CA PHE A 55 15.29 1.10 1.85
C PHE A 55 15.39 1.31 0.35
N GLY A 56 15.73 0.26 -0.38
CA GLY A 56 16.02 0.31 -1.80
C GLY A 56 15.00 -0.41 -2.67
N LYS A 57 15.31 -0.49 -3.94
CA LYS A 57 14.54 -1.23 -4.93
C LYS A 57 14.49 -2.72 -4.60
N GLY A 58 13.30 -3.32 -4.64
CA GLY A 58 13.15 -4.77 -4.46
C GLY A 58 11.75 -5.21 -4.06
N ILE A 59 11.62 -6.51 -3.85
CA ILE A 59 10.39 -7.16 -3.38
C ILE A 59 10.61 -7.59 -1.92
N TYR A 60 9.82 -7.02 -1.03
CA TYR A 60 9.84 -7.25 0.41
C TYR A 60 8.61 -8.02 0.83
N TYR A 61 8.79 -9.10 1.55
CA TYR A 61 7.71 -9.99 1.97
C TYR A 61 7.72 -10.23 3.48
N SER A 62 6.53 -10.30 4.09
CA SER A 62 6.35 -10.70 5.47
C SER A 62 5.20 -11.69 5.62
N ASP A 63 5.47 -12.79 6.31
CA ASP A 63 4.47 -13.72 6.83
C ASP A 63 4.33 -13.62 8.37
N ASP A 64 4.91 -12.57 8.97
CA ASP A 64 4.85 -12.34 10.41
C ASP A 64 3.40 -12.23 10.88
N LEU A 65 3.07 -12.95 11.96
CA LEU A 65 1.73 -12.97 12.56
C LEU A 65 1.26 -11.57 12.98
N TYR A 66 2.17 -10.71 13.37
CA TYR A 66 1.90 -9.32 13.79
C TYR A 66 1.92 -8.33 12.64
N GLY A 67 2.30 -8.79 11.43
CA GLY A 67 2.43 -7.95 10.26
C GLY A 67 3.79 -7.27 10.12
N ALA A 68 3.88 -6.37 9.15
CA ALA A 68 5.09 -5.64 8.80
C ALA A 68 4.94 -4.13 9.10
N ARG A 69 6.07 -3.47 9.35
CA ARG A 69 6.12 -2.05 9.64
C ARG A 69 7.15 -1.34 8.76
N LEU A 70 6.75 -0.24 8.15
CA LEU A 70 7.64 0.68 7.48
C LEU A 70 7.84 1.91 8.36
N PRO A 71 8.96 2.01 9.08
CA PRO A 71 9.17 3.02 10.11
C PRO A 71 9.57 4.39 9.53
N CYS A 72 9.37 5.44 10.31
CA CYS A 72 9.68 6.82 9.93
C CYS A 72 11.18 7.09 9.69
N ILE A 73 12.06 6.19 10.07
CA ILE A 73 13.50 6.29 9.73
C ILE A 73 13.78 6.13 8.24
N VAL A 74 12.81 5.61 7.49
CA VAL A 74 12.84 5.56 6.02
C VAL A 74 12.26 6.87 5.50
N GLU A 75 13.08 7.91 5.40
CA GLU A 75 12.59 9.26 5.02
C GLU A 75 12.09 9.32 3.58
N ALA A 76 12.73 8.61 2.67
CA ALA A 76 12.32 8.57 1.27
C ALA A 76 12.74 7.27 0.59
N LEU A 77 11.78 6.55 0.03
CA LEU A 77 12.03 5.46 -0.90
C LEU A 77 12.20 6.07 -2.31
N LYS A 78 13.39 6.01 -2.87
CA LYS A 78 13.68 6.55 -4.21
C LYS A 78 13.56 5.51 -5.32
N GLY A 79 13.71 4.24 -4.98
CA GLY A 79 13.57 3.13 -5.93
C GLY A 79 12.17 2.58 -6.01
N ASP A 80 11.96 1.64 -6.94
CA ASP A 80 10.71 0.92 -7.07
C ASP A 80 10.68 -0.25 -6.08
N ALA A 81 9.64 -0.34 -5.26
CA ALA A 81 9.49 -1.40 -4.28
C ALA A 81 8.12 -2.08 -4.35
N PHE A 82 8.13 -3.37 -4.09
CA PHE A 82 6.94 -4.18 -3.94
C PHE A 82 6.90 -4.67 -2.49
N LEU A 83 5.92 -4.21 -1.72
CA LEU A 83 5.76 -4.52 -0.30
C LEU A 83 4.59 -5.47 -0.13
N ILE A 84 4.85 -6.64 0.43
CA ILE A 84 3.85 -7.69 0.57
C ILE A 84 3.82 -8.18 2.02
N SER A 85 2.62 -8.27 2.60
CA SER A 85 2.43 -8.94 3.88
C SER A 85 1.17 -9.79 3.86
N GLU A 86 1.25 -11.00 4.39
CA GLU A 86 0.06 -11.85 4.60
C GLU A 86 -0.87 -11.29 5.68
N LYS A 87 -0.34 -10.48 6.57
CA LYS A 87 -1.09 -9.84 7.67
C LYS A 87 -1.18 -8.35 7.44
N ASN A 88 -0.92 -7.56 8.46
CA ASN A 88 -0.98 -6.10 8.39
C ASN A 88 0.30 -5.49 7.82
N ILE A 89 0.16 -4.32 7.18
CA ILE A 89 1.28 -3.39 7.00
C ILE A 89 0.92 -2.08 7.70
N THR A 90 1.89 -1.55 8.45
CA THR A 90 1.80 -0.21 9.04
C THR A 90 2.89 0.67 8.44
N ILE A 91 2.48 1.76 7.82
CA ILE A 91 3.35 2.84 7.35
C ILE A 91 3.29 3.95 8.37
N GLU A 92 4.42 4.26 8.97
CA GLU A 92 4.47 5.29 10.02
C GLU A 92 4.31 6.70 9.46
N ASN A 93 4.16 7.65 10.39
CA ASN A 93 3.97 9.06 10.06
C ASN A 93 5.18 9.66 9.33
N ASN A 94 4.95 10.71 8.55
CA ASN A 94 5.95 11.57 7.94
C ASN A 94 6.84 10.88 6.87
N LEU A 95 6.33 9.82 6.22
CA LEU A 95 7.03 9.16 5.13
C LEU A 95 6.73 9.79 3.78
N HIS A 96 7.79 9.92 2.96
CA HIS A 96 7.68 10.34 1.57
C HIS A 96 8.27 9.29 0.63
N LEU A 97 7.41 8.55 -0.06
CA LEU A 97 7.77 7.48 -0.99
C LEU A 97 7.82 8.05 -2.42
N LEU A 98 9.03 8.32 -2.91
CA LEU A 98 9.27 8.97 -4.21
C LEU A 98 9.23 8.00 -5.39
N GLY A 99 9.63 6.74 -5.18
CA GLY A 99 9.61 5.70 -6.20
C GLY A 99 8.21 5.14 -6.45
N ARG A 100 8.14 4.16 -7.34
CA ARG A 100 6.92 3.36 -7.48
C ARG A 100 6.82 2.37 -6.33
N VAL A 101 5.67 2.35 -5.69
CA VAL A 101 5.40 1.46 -4.56
C VAL A 101 4.14 0.66 -4.85
N THR A 102 4.27 -0.64 -4.89
CA THR A 102 3.13 -1.56 -4.89
C THR A 102 3.04 -2.20 -3.51
N ILE A 103 1.90 -2.07 -2.86
CA ILE A 103 1.65 -2.60 -1.53
C ILE A 103 0.49 -3.58 -1.61
N VAL A 104 0.75 -4.84 -1.27
CA VAL A 104 -0.26 -5.91 -1.23
C VAL A 104 -0.36 -6.45 0.18
N VAL A 105 -1.55 -6.36 0.75
CA VAL A 105 -1.78 -6.67 2.17
C VAL A 105 -2.90 -7.68 2.33
N GLY A 106 -2.61 -8.76 3.05
CA GLY A 106 -3.55 -9.85 3.31
C GLY A 106 -4.60 -9.54 4.36
N ASP A 107 -4.37 -8.52 5.17
CA ASP A 107 -5.31 -8.08 6.21
C ASP A 107 -5.53 -6.57 6.12
N ASN A 108 -5.01 -5.77 7.04
CA ASN A 108 -5.26 -4.33 7.08
C ASN A 108 -4.01 -3.53 6.71
N LEU A 109 -4.21 -2.41 6.00
CA LEU A 109 -3.17 -1.41 5.77
C LEU A 109 -3.47 -0.17 6.60
N ILE A 110 -2.49 0.25 7.40
CA ILE A 110 -2.55 1.48 8.19
C ILE A 110 -1.49 2.43 7.64
N ILE A 111 -1.92 3.57 7.15
CA ILE A 111 -1.06 4.66 6.70
C ILE A 111 -1.15 5.77 7.74
N GLY A 112 -0.01 6.14 8.31
CA GLY A 112 0.08 7.19 9.31
C GLY A 112 -0.17 8.58 8.75
N ASP A 113 0.05 9.59 9.57
CA ASP A 113 -0.17 10.99 9.20
C ASP A 113 0.98 11.54 8.36
N ASN A 114 0.71 12.54 7.52
CA ASN A 114 1.68 13.25 6.68
C ASN A 114 2.46 12.34 5.72
N VAL A 115 1.83 11.24 5.25
CA VAL A 115 2.45 10.32 4.30
C VAL A 115 2.18 10.79 2.86
N GLN A 116 3.23 10.79 2.04
CA GLN A 116 3.15 11.12 0.62
C GLN A 116 3.67 9.96 -0.23
N MET A 117 2.88 9.57 -1.23
CA MET A 117 3.23 8.54 -2.19
C MET A 117 3.07 9.08 -3.61
N GLU A 118 4.17 9.14 -4.36
CA GLU A 118 4.18 9.72 -5.71
C GLU A 118 3.67 8.77 -6.79
N ARG A 119 3.83 7.45 -6.58
CA ARG A 119 3.37 6.42 -7.50
C ARG A 119 3.00 5.18 -6.70
N ALA A 120 1.74 5.04 -6.29
CA ALA A 120 1.31 3.96 -5.43
C ALA A 120 0.21 3.10 -6.04
N LEU A 121 0.38 1.78 -5.96
CA LEU A 121 -0.67 0.80 -6.12
C LEU A 121 -0.89 0.11 -4.78
N LEU A 122 -2.04 0.36 -4.16
CA LEU A 122 -2.40 -0.22 -2.87
C LEU A 122 -3.51 -1.24 -3.05
N ILE A 123 -3.23 -2.49 -2.69
CA ILE A 123 -4.17 -3.61 -2.76
C ILE A 123 -4.29 -4.20 -1.35
N VAL A 124 -5.46 -4.05 -0.74
CA VAL A 124 -5.71 -4.44 0.65
C VAL A 124 -6.89 -5.40 0.70
N LYS A 125 -6.68 -6.61 1.24
CA LYS A 125 -7.78 -7.59 1.29
C LYS A 125 -8.89 -7.18 2.26
N ASN A 126 -8.52 -6.56 3.38
CA ASN A 126 -9.48 -6.09 4.38
C ASN A 126 -9.57 -4.56 4.42
N ASN A 127 -9.28 -3.95 5.55
CA ASN A 127 -9.52 -2.54 5.77
C ASN A 127 -8.29 -1.69 5.50
N LEU A 128 -8.52 -0.50 4.98
CA LEU A 128 -7.52 0.54 4.79
C LEU A 128 -7.84 1.73 5.68
N ARG A 129 -6.85 2.16 6.47
CA ARG A 129 -6.90 3.42 7.20
C ARG A 129 -5.82 4.36 6.69
N ILE A 130 -6.20 5.57 6.32
CA ILE A 130 -5.31 6.64 5.87
C ILE A 130 -5.36 7.76 6.90
N GLY A 131 -4.22 8.17 7.37
CA GLY A 131 -4.09 9.25 8.35
C GLY A 131 -4.37 10.65 7.77
N THR A 132 -4.06 11.65 8.57
CA THR A 132 -4.30 13.06 8.26
C THR A 132 -3.21 13.62 7.34
N ASN A 133 -3.53 14.59 6.49
CA ASN A 133 -2.60 15.29 5.57
C ASN A 133 -1.85 14.33 4.62
N CYS A 134 -2.46 13.24 4.23
CA CYS A 134 -1.86 12.29 3.29
C CYS A 134 -2.11 12.67 1.84
N ARG A 135 -1.12 12.41 0.99
CA ARG A 135 -1.23 12.56 -0.46
C ARG A 135 -0.83 11.26 -1.14
N ILE A 136 -1.74 10.69 -1.92
CA ILE A 136 -1.48 9.49 -2.71
C ILE A 136 -1.73 9.80 -4.18
N LYS A 137 -0.74 9.51 -5.03
CA LYS A 137 -0.89 9.52 -6.48
C LYS A 137 -0.83 8.07 -6.96
N GLY A 138 -1.98 7.55 -7.41
CA GLY A 138 -2.04 6.14 -7.80
C GLY A 138 -3.43 5.55 -7.82
N ILE A 139 -3.46 4.26 -7.50
CA ILE A 139 -4.68 3.44 -7.44
C ILE A 139 -4.74 2.78 -6.05
N VAL A 140 -5.92 2.79 -5.48
CA VAL A 140 -6.19 2.21 -4.16
C VAL A 140 -7.41 1.31 -4.23
N ALA A 141 -7.26 0.07 -3.79
CA ALA A 141 -8.34 -0.90 -3.70
C ALA A 141 -8.30 -1.62 -2.34
N ALA A 142 -9.46 -1.67 -1.68
CA ALA A 142 -9.63 -2.44 -0.45
C ALA A 142 -10.91 -3.28 -0.50
N GLY A 143 -10.82 -4.52 -0.04
CA GLY A 143 -11.96 -5.44 0.02
C GLY A 143 -12.93 -5.13 1.17
N GLY A 144 -12.46 -4.46 2.21
CA GLY A 144 -13.24 -4.02 3.36
C GLY A 144 -13.58 -2.53 3.31
N GLU A 145 -13.44 -1.88 4.45
CA GLU A 145 -13.71 -0.47 4.62
C GLU A 145 -12.47 0.39 4.39
N ILE A 146 -12.66 1.59 3.84
CA ILE A 146 -11.63 2.62 3.74
C ILE A 146 -12.00 3.77 4.67
N THR A 147 -11.13 4.09 5.60
CA THR A 147 -11.26 5.25 6.49
C THR A 147 -10.16 6.26 6.17
N ILE A 148 -10.53 7.51 5.93
CA ILE A 148 -9.63 8.56 5.49
C ILE A 148 -9.65 9.72 6.49
N GLY A 149 -8.46 10.16 6.89
CA GLY A 149 -8.27 11.33 7.72
C GLY A 149 -8.49 12.66 6.99
N VAL A 150 -8.35 13.73 7.74
CA VAL A 150 -8.55 15.10 7.23
C VAL A 150 -7.45 15.48 6.24
N ASN A 151 -7.75 16.36 5.28
CA ASN A 151 -6.82 16.85 4.25
C ASN A 151 -6.16 15.75 3.41
N PHE A 152 -6.90 14.69 3.11
CA PHE A 152 -6.45 13.68 2.17
C PHE A 152 -6.53 14.18 0.73
N SER A 153 -5.56 13.82 -0.09
CA SER A 153 -5.54 14.08 -1.53
C SER A 153 -5.23 12.81 -2.30
N LEU A 154 -6.08 12.48 -3.26
CA LEU A 154 -5.88 11.39 -4.21
C LEU A 154 -5.79 11.93 -5.62
N GLN A 155 -4.73 11.57 -6.34
CA GLN A 155 -4.58 11.81 -7.78
C GLN A 155 -4.44 10.47 -8.49
N ARG A 156 -5.30 10.20 -9.47
CA ARG A 156 -5.22 8.97 -10.27
C ARG A 156 -3.95 8.93 -11.10
N ARG A 157 -3.27 7.77 -11.07
CA ARG A 157 -2.14 7.44 -11.94
C ARG A 157 -2.24 5.99 -12.39
N GLU A 158 -2.29 5.77 -13.69
CA GLU A 158 -2.42 4.42 -14.27
C GLU A 158 -1.07 3.76 -14.52
N ASP A 159 0.01 4.51 -14.64
CA ASP A 159 1.37 4.00 -14.82
C ASP A 159 1.87 3.16 -13.63
N VAL A 160 1.16 3.16 -12.51
CA VAL A 160 1.46 2.31 -11.35
C VAL A 160 1.10 0.83 -11.56
N LEU A 161 0.29 0.52 -12.57
CA LEU A 161 -0.11 -0.86 -12.87
C LEU A 161 1.03 -1.68 -13.52
N GLU A 162 1.93 -1.04 -14.25
CA GLU A 162 3.02 -1.73 -14.94
C GLU A 162 3.90 -2.59 -14.02
N PRO A 163 4.36 -2.11 -12.85
CA PRO A 163 5.17 -2.93 -11.95
C PRO A 163 4.43 -4.15 -11.40
N TYR A 164 3.13 -4.02 -11.16
CA TYR A 164 2.30 -5.12 -10.68
C TYR A 164 2.20 -6.23 -11.72
N PHE A 165 1.91 -5.88 -12.96
CA PHE A 165 1.84 -6.85 -14.04
C PHE A 165 3.20 -7.46 -14.36
N ALA A 166 4.28 -6.67 -14.37
CA ALA A 166 5.63 -7.20 -14.57
C ALA A 166 6.02 -8.22 -13.48
N ALA A 167 5.68 -7.96 -12.22
CA ALA A 167 5.92 -8.90 -11.13
C ALA A 167 5.13 -10.20 -11.25
N MET A 168 3.96 -10.18 -11.90
CA MET A 168 3.16 -11.38 -12.16
C MET A 168 3.70 -12.23 -13.31
N TYR A 169 4.43 -11.65 -14.25
CA TYR A 169 4.93 -12.30 -15.47
C TYR A 169 6.43 -12.62 -15.45
N LEU A 170 7.15 -12.23 -14.41
CA LEU A 170 8.53 -12.66 -14.21
C LEU A 170 8.53 -14.11 -13.67
N GLU A 171 8.41 -15.06 -14.57
CA GLU A 171 8.72 -16.46 -14.34
C GLU A 171 10.24 -16.70 -14.26
#